data_d4b713303c1824f8d2dae65d410a0d68
#
_entry.id   d4b713303c1824f8d2dae65d410a0d68
#
_cell.length_a   1.000
_cell.length_b   1.000
_cell.length_c   1.000
_cell.angle_alpha   90.00
_cell.angle_beta   90.00
_cell.angle_gamma   90.00
#
_symmetry.space_group_name_H-M   'P 1'
#
loop_
_entity.id
_entity.type
_entity.pdbx_description
1 polymer ?
#
loop_
_entity_poly.entity_id
_entity_poly.type
_entity_poly.pdbx_seq_one_letter_code
_entity_poly.pdbx_strand_id
1 'polypeptide(L)'
;MSDPSSQPYHPDPFDPATMPGKATASKLRKRRWRLPIILFLLTCFSTFWVGANIWFPIHFLEMASISGNWMPVRETLISHWQDGLVYMVAVLAILLTHEMGHFLTTVYYRIPASLPIFLPFPISPIGTFGAVIGMDGTRANRREMFDIGLAGPLAGLVVAIPIVWFGLATLDFQAPIHGPFAIDLPLGMQMILDVLQPEG
;
A
#
# COMPACT_ATOMS: atom_id res chain seq x y z
N MET A 1 56.84 2.36 48.37
CA MET A 1 56.93 2.71 46.93
C MET A 1 56.16 1.64 46.20
N SER A 2 54.85 1.93 45.86
CA SER A 2 53.98 1.01 45.11
C SER A 2 54.32 1.11 43.62
N ASP A 3 54.57 0.01 42.99
CA ASP A 3 54.86 -0.13 41.56
C ASP A 3 53.71 0.38 40.72
N PRO A 4 53.84 1.40 39.84
CA PRO A 4 52.79 1.91 39.00
C PRO A 4 52.38 0.97 37.88
N SER A 5 53.06 -0.17 37.68
CA SER A 5 52.77 -1.16 36.61
C SER A 5 51.68 -2.18 36.95
N SER A 6 51.08 -2.11 38.16
CA SER A 6 50.08 -3.08 38.63
C SER A 6 48.64 -2.68 38.45
N GLN A 7 48.33 -1.65 37.65
CA GLN A 7 46.95 -1.33 37.36
C GLN A 7 46.37 -2.32 36.35
N PRO A 8 45.19 -2.90 36.61
CA PRO A 8 44.56 -3.78 35.64
C PRO A 8 44.17 -2.95 34.37
N TYR A 9 44.56 -3.47 33.21
CA TYR A 9 44.21 -2.91 31.92
C TYR A 9 42.71 -2.82 31.79
N HIS A 10 42.18 -1.59 31.80
CA HIS A 10 40.78 -1.33 31.40
C HIS A 10 40.76 -1.01 29.90
N PRO A 11 40.18 -1.88 29.06
CA PRO A 11 40.10 -1.59 27.64
C PRO A 11 39.24 -0.34 27.43
N ASP A 12 39.76 0.60 26.63
CA ASP A 12 39.03 1.79 26.21
C ASP A 12 37.76 1.35 25.42
N PRO A 13 36.56 1.73 25.86
CA PRO A 13 35.32 1.39 25.13
C PRO A 13 35.27 1.98 23.71
N PHE A 14 36.19 2.89 23.37
CA PHE A 14 36.32 3.49 22.04
C PHE A 14 37.55 3.01 21.26
N ASP A 15 38.26 1.98 21.73
CA ASP A 15 39.40 1.42 20.99
C ASP A 15 38.92 0.83 19.66
N PRO A 16 39.37 1.34 18.51
CA PRO A 16 38.99 0.81 17.17
C PRO A 16 39.32 -0.68 16.99
N ALA A 17 40.25 -1.24 17.79
CA ALA A 17 40.62 -2.65 17.74
C ALA A 17 39.58 -3.55 18.46
N THR A 18 38.83 -3.00 19.41
CA THR A 18 37.78 -3.71 20.16
C THR A 18 36.38 -3.52 19.56
N MET A 19 36.23 -2.60 18.60
CA MET A 19 34.96 -2.48 17.86
C MET A 19 34.68 -3.81 17.16
N PRO A 20 33.46 -4.41 17.33
CA PRO A 20 33.08 -5.60 16.58
C PRO A 20 33.28 -5.29 15.11
N GLY A 21 34.21 -6.01 14.46
CA GLY A 21 34.60 -5.80 13.08
C GLY A 21 33.37 -5.63 12.23
N LYS A 22 33.35 -4.62 11.33
CA LYS A 22 32.26 -4.30 10.39
C LYS A 22 31.67 -5.61 9.93
N ALA A 23 30.44 -5.88 10.40
CA ALA A 23 29.75 -7.11 10.12
C ALA A 23 29.90 -7.42 8.64
N THR A 24 30.46 -8.57 8.37
CA THR A 24 30.75 -9.17 7.08
C THR A 24 29.64 -8.76 6.10
N ALA A 25 29.99 -8.14 5.00
CA ALA A 25 29.10 -7.69 3.96
C ALA A 25 27.98 -8.73 3.79
N SER A 26 26.78 -8.35 4.12
CA SER A 26 25.63 -9.22 4.02
C SER A 26 25.65 -9.84 2.62
N LYS A 27 25.78 -11.17 2.54
CA LYS A 27 25.66 -11.93 1.29
C LYS A 27 24.51 -11.30 0.53
N LEU A 28 24.80 -10.73 -0.64
CA LEU A 28 23.80 -10.18 -1.56
C LEU A 28 22.73 -11.25 -1.74
N ARG A 29 21.65 -11.11 -0.98
CA ARG A 29 20.54 -12.05 -1.00
C ARG A 29 19.99 -12.02 -2.41
N LYS A 30 20.21 -13.10 -3.17
CA LYS A 30 19.68 -13.23 -4.54
C LYS A 30 18.27 -12.67 -4.54
N ARG A 31 18.09 -11.56 -5.24
CA ARG A 31 16.82 -10.80 -5.28
C ARG A 31 15.74 -11.74 -5.81
N ARG A 32 14.91 -12.27 -4.92
CA ARG A 32 13.83 -13.21 -5.29
C ARG A 32 12.66 -12.39 -5.85
N TRP A 33 12.70 -12.10 -7.14
CA TRP A 33 11.66 -11.34 -7.85
C TRP A 33 10.31 -12.07 -7.89
N ARG A 34 10.32 -13.37 -7.74
CA ARG A 34 9.12 -14.21 -7.82
C ARG A 34 8.08 -13.82 -6.76
N LEU A 35 8.49 -13.63 -5.51
CA LEU A 35 7.57 -13.33 -4.42
C LEU A 35 6.83 -11.99 -4.60
N PRO A 36 7.51 -10.84 -4.87
CA PRO A 36 6.82 -9.59 -5.15
C PRO A 36 5.84 -9.67 -6.33
N ILE A 37 6.22 -10.38 -7.41
CA ILE A 37 5.35 -10.54 -8.59
C ILE A 37 4.12 -11.38 -8.24
N ILE A 38 4.27 -12.51 -7.54
CA ILE A 38 3.14 -13.34 -7.13
C ILE A 38 2.19 -12.55 -6.24
N LEU A 39 2.72 -11.83 -5.24
CA LEU A 39 1.90 -11.04 -4.33
C LEU A 39 1.20 -9.88 -5.06
N PHE A 40 1.86 -9.25 -6.03
CA PHE A 40 1.23 -8.24 -6.87
C PHE A 40 0.05 -8.82 -7.69
N LEU A 41 0.24 -9.96 -8.33
CA LEU A 41 -0.83 -10.63 -9.09
C LEU A 41 -1.99 -11.08 -8.18
N LEU A 42 -1.68 -11.56 -6.98
CA LEU A 42 -2.70 -11.88 -5.97
C LEU A 42 -3.45 -10.62 -5.50
N THR A 43 -2.75 -9.48 -5.39
CA THR A 43 -3.39 -8.21 -5.05
C THR A 43 -4.28 -7.70 -6.19
N CYS A 44 -3.86 -7.85 -7.46
CA CYS A 44 -4.72 -7.58 -8.62
C CYS A 44 -6.00 -8.40 -8.56
N PHE A 45 -5.89 -9.71 -8.32
CA PHE A 45 -7.04 -10.58 -8.19
C PHE A 45 -7.92 -10.19 -7.00
N SER A 46 -7.32 -9.90 -5.84
CA SER A 46 -8.02 -9.54 -4.61
C SER A 46 -8.80 -8.23 -4.74
N THR A 47 -8.20 -7.19 -5.33
CA THR A 47 -8.86 -5.90 -5.57
C THR A 47 -9.95 -6.01 -6.64
N PHE A 48 -9.70 -6.77 -7.71
CA PHE A 48 -10.73 -7.08 -8.70
C PHE A 48 -11.94 -7.80 -8.08
N TRP A 49 -11.68 -8.83 -7.26
CA TRP A 49 -12.71 -9.59 -6.56
C TRP A 49 -13.60 -8.68 -5.70
N VAL A 50 -13.02 -7.78 -4.94
CA VAL A 50 -13.77 -6.85 -4.08
C VAL A 50 -14.58 -5.86 -4.92
N GLY A 51 -14.00 -5.28 -5.95
CA GLY A 51 -14.72 -4.36 -6.84
C GLY A 51 -15.88 -5.02 -7.57
N ALA A 52 -15.71 -6.25 -8.08
CA ALA A 52 -16.77 -6.99 -8.77
C ALA A 52 -17.89 -7.50 -7.83
N ASN A 53 -17.63 -7.62 -6.53
CA ASN A 53 -18.64 -7.99 -5.52
C ASN A 53 -19.22 -6.77 -4.78
N ILE A 54 -19.19 -5.60 -5.38
CA ILE A 54 -19.81 -4.37 -4.85
C ILE A 54 -19.34 -4.09 -3.41
N TRP A 55 -18.05 -4.32 -3.13
CA TRP A 55 -17.36 -4.08 -1.84
C TRP A 55 -17.82 -4.97 -0.67
N PHE A 56 -18.65 -6.00 -0.93
CA PHE A 56 -19.18 -6.94 0.08
C PHE A 56 -18.83 -8.41 -0.21
N PRO A 57 -17.58 -8.76 -0.41
CA PRO A 57 -17.20 -10.13 -0.77
C PRO A 57 -17.61 -11.16 0.31
N ILE A 58 -17.64 -10.76 1.59
CA ILE A 58 -18.01 -11.63 2.70
C ILE A 58 -19.49 -12.05 2.60
N HIS A 59 -20.39 -11.11 2.31
CA HIS A 59 -21.81 -11.39 2.24
C HIS A 59 -22.16 -12.43 1.15
N PHE A 60 -21.53 -12.32 -0.02
CA PHE A 60 -21.73 -13.30 -1.09
C PHE A 60 -21.13 -14.68 -0.75
N LEU A 61 -20.00 -14.71 -0.04
CA LEU A 61 -19.40 -15.96 0.42
C LEU A 61 -20.25 -16.64 1.51
N GLU A 62 -20.81 -15.88 2.43
CA GLU A 62 -21.75 -16.39 3.44
C GLU A 62 -23.02 -16.95 2.79
N MET A 63 -23.66 -16.19 1.90
CA MET A 63 -24.85 -16.65 1.17
C MET A 63 -24.57 -17.94 0.39
N ALA A 64 -23.43 -18.03 -0.30
CA ALA A 64 -23.05 -19.21 -1.05
C ALA A 64 -22.80 -20.41 -0.12
N SER A 65 -22.18 -20.18 1.05
CA SER A 65 -21.89 -21.25 2.03
C SER A 65 -23.17 -21.78 2.70
N ILE A 66 -24.12 -20.91 3.03
CA ILE A 66 -25.39 -21.28 3.68
C ILE A 66 -26.33 -21.95 2.69
N SER A 67 -26.44 -21.44 1.48
CA SER A 67 -27.36 -21.96 0.44
C SER A 67 -26.78 -23.17 -0.32
N GLY A 68 -25.47 -23.42 -0.23
CA GLY A 68 -24.76 -24.39 -1.07
C GLY A 68 -24.79 -24.05 -2.56
N ASN A 69 -25.20 -22.85 -2.93
CA ASN A 69 -25.37 -22.40 -4.30
C ASN A 69 -24.41 -21.26 -4.64
N TRP A 70 -23.50 -21.50 -5.57
CA TRP A 70 -22.51 -20.53 -6.03
C TRP A 70 -22.98 -19.68 -7.23
N MET A 71 -24.21 -19.89 -7.72
CA MET A 71 -24.75 -19.14 -8.84
C MET A 71 -24.82 -17.62 -8.59
N PRO A 72 -25.23 -17.13 -7.40
CA PRO A 72 -25.28 -15.68 -7.16
C PRO A 72 -23.91 -15.02 -7.25
N VAL A 73 -22.85 -15.67 -6.74
CA VAL A 73 -21.47 -15.17 -6.84
C VAL A 73 -21.02 -15.07 -8.30
N ARG A 74 -21.32 -16.11 -9.09
CA ARG A 74 -20.97 -16.14 -10.51
C ARG A 74 -21.73 -15.07 -11.30
N GLU A 75 -23.02 -14.90 -11.06
CA GLU A 75 -23.85 -13.89 -11.73
C GLU A 75 -23.35 -12.48 -11.43
N THR A 76 -23.04 -12.18 -10.16
CA THR A 76 -22.49 -10.88 -9.75
C THR A 76 -21.14 -10.61 -10.43
N LEU A 77 -20.26 -11.59 -10.47
CA LEU A 77 -18.97 -11.46 -11.15
C LEU A 77 -19.10 -11.21 -12.65
N ILE A 78 -20.07 -11.88 -13.30
CA ILE A 78 -20.30 -11.71 -14.74
C ILE A 78 -20.97 -10.38 -15.05
N SER A 79 -21.87 -9.89 -14.19
CA SER A 79 -22.56 -8.61 -14.40
C SER A 79 -21.69 -7.40 -14.07
N HIS A 80 -20.81 -7.50 -13.07
CA HIS A 80 -20.00 -6.38 -12.54
C HIS A 80 -18.49 -6.52 -12.80
N TRP A 81 -18.09 -7.33 -13.80
CA TRP A 81 -16.65 -7.51 -14.10
C TRP A 81 -15.94 -6.20 -14.51
N GLN A 82 -16.68 -5.30 -15.19
CA GLN A 82 -16.15 -3.99 -15.60
C GLN A 82 -15.90 -3.11 -14.39
N ASP A 83 -16.82 -3.08 -13.43
CA ASP A 83 -16.68 -2.34 -12.18
C ASP A 83 -15.50 -2.86 -11.38
N GLY A 84 -15.34 -4.20 -11.31
CA GLY A 84 -14.19 -4.85 -10.71
C GLY A 84 -12.87 -4.47 -11.37
N LEU A 85 -12.84 -4.37 -12.70
CA LEU A 85 -11.65 -3.98 -13.45
C LEU A 85 -11.30 -2.50 -13.22
N VAL A 86 -12.28 -1.61 -13.30
CA VAL A 86 -12.08 -0.17 -13.05
C VAL A 86 -11.60 0.06 -11.63
N TYR A 87 -12.24 -0.59 -10.65
CA TYR A 87 -11.83 -0.51 -9.25
C TYR A 87 -10.39 -1.00 -9.03
N MET A 88 -10.05 -2.18 -9.56
CA MET A 88 -8.71 -2.74 -9.48
C MET A 88 -7.66 -1.77 -10.05
N VAL A 89 -7.89 -1.23 -11.25
CA VAL A 89 -6.97 -0.32 -11.91
C VAL A 89 -6.81 0.97 -11.10
N ALA A 90 -7.90 1.55 -10.61
CA ALA A 90 -7.89 2.78 -9.80
C ALA A 90 -7.09 2.58 -8.50
N VAL A 91 -7.41 1.55 -7.73
CA VAL A 91 -6.72 1.27 -6.45
C VAL A 91 -5.24 0.98 -6.67
N LEU A 92 -4.92 0.12 -7.64
CA LEU A 92 -3.52 -0.23 -7.92
C LEU A 92 -2.73 0.95 -8.48
N ALA A 93 -3.33 1.82 -9.29
CA ALA A 93 -2.67 3.02 -9.80
C ALA A 93 -2.28 3.97 -8.65
N ILE A 94 -3.21 4.21 -7.71
CA ILE A 94 -2.94 5.05 -6.53
C ILE A 94 -1.84 4.41 -5.66
N LEU A 95 -2.00 3.13 -5.31
CA LEU A 95 -1.05 2.43 -4.43
C LEU A 95 0.33 2.31 -5.07
N LEU A 96 0.40 1.91 -6.34
CA LEU A 96 1.68 1.76 -7.03
C LEU A 96 2.41 3.10 -7.12
N THR A 97 1.70 4.18 -7.44
CA THR A 97 2.30 5.52 -7.52
C THR A 97 2.76 6.00 -6.15
N HIS A 98 1.98 5.75 -5.10
CA HIS A 98 2.36 6.02 -3.72
C HIS A 98 3.68 5.33 -3.33
N GLU A 99 3.76 4.01 -3.52
CA GLU A 99 4.95 3.23 -3.20
C GLU A 99 6.16 3.61 -4.08
N MET A 100 5.90 3.93 -5.34
CA MET A 100 6.96 4.42 -6.23
C MET A 100 7.48 5.79 -5.81
N GLY A 101 6.66 6.65 -5.22
CA GLY A 101 7.09 7.90 -4.61
C GLY A 101 8.14 7.67 -3.53
N HIS A 102 7.86 6.79 -2.57
CA HIS A 102 8.82 6.38 -1.54
C HIS A 102 10.08 5.76 -2.16
N PHE A 103 9.89 4.79 -3.05
CA PHE A 103 11.00 4.06 -3.67
C PHE A 103 11.94 4.96 -4.47
N LEU A 104 11.41 5.82 -5.34
CA LEU A 104 12.21 6.73 -6.16
C LEU A 104 12.99 7.72 -5.31
N THR A 105 12.41 8.19 -4.21
CA THR A 105 13.09 9.09 -3.28
C THR A 105 14.21 8.38 -2.53
N THR A 106 14.03 7.10 -2.12
CA THR A 106 15.15 6.32 -1.55
C THR A 106 16.28 6.10 -2.56
N VAL A 107 15.95 5.86 -3.84
CA VAL A 107 16.95 5.74 -4.91
C VAL A 107 17.67 7.06 -5.13
N TYR A 108 16.96 8.19 -5.12
CA TYR A 108 17.54 9.53 -5.23
C TYR A 108 18.58 9.80 -4.14
N TYR A 109 18.26 9.45 -2.88
CA TYR A 109 19.20 9.58 -1.75
C TYR A 109 20.21 8.43 -1.65
N ARG A 110 20.22 7.50 -2.59
CA ARG A 110 21.12 6.33 -2.63
C ARG A 110 20.99 5.43 -1.38
N ILE A 111 19.82 5.39 -0.79
CA ILE A 111 19.50 4.52 0.34
C ILE A 111 19.06 3.17 -0.21
N PRO A 112 19.66 2.04 0.22
CA PRO A 112 19.24 0.72 -0.21
C PRO A 112 17.79 0.44 0.16
N ALA A 113 16.96 0.16 -0.84
CA ALA A 113 15.55 -0.19 -0.66
C ALA A 113 15.16 -1.44 -1.46
N SER A 114 14.17 -2.16 -0.97
CA SER A 114 13.55 -3.26 -1.71
C SER A 114 12.50 -2.73 -2.68
N LEU A 115 12.09 -3.56 -3.64
CA LEU A 115 10.87 -3.29 -4.40
C LEU A 115 9.66 -3.35 -3.47
N PRO A 116 8.58 -2.60 -3.78
CA PRO A 116 7.34 -2.66 -3.04
C PRO A 116 6.75 -4.08 -3.09
N ILE A 117 6.30 -4.54 -1.94
CA ILE A 117 5.64 -5.85 -1.76
C ILE A 117 4.19 -5.56 -1.40
N PHE A 118 3.28 -5.89 -2.28
CA PHE A 118 1.84 -5.72 -2.09
C PHE A 118 1.28 -6.83 -1.22
N LEU A 119 0.32 -6.50 -0.36
CA LEU A 119 -0.30 -7.43 0.58
C LEU A 119 -1.77 -7.66 0.19
N PRO A 120 -2.09 -8.77 -0.51
CA PRO A 120 -3.47 -9.07 -0.89
C PRO A 120 -4.33 -9.38 0.33
N PHE A 121 -5.55 -8.85 0.37
CA PHE A 121 -6.51 -9.16 1.43
C PHE A 121 -7.95 -9.12 0.90
N PRO A 122 -8.44 -10.22 0.32
CA PRO A 122 -9.71 -10.28 -0.41
C PRO A 122 -10.95 -10.10 0.47
N ILE A 123 -10.79 -10.08 1.79
CA ILE A 123 -11.89 -9.93 2.76
C ILE A 123 -12.07 -8.45 3.15
N SER A 124 -11.04 -7.61 2.99
CA SER A 124 -11.17 -6.18 3.28
C SER A 124 -12.01 -5.46 2.24
N PRO A 125 -12.67 -4.34 2.59
CA PRO A 125 -13.41 -3.52 1.63
C PRO A 125 -12.56 -2.96 0.49
N ILE A 126 -11.23 -2.86 0.69
CA ILE A 126 -10.30 -2.33 -0.30
C ILE A 126 -9.68 -3.45 -1.16
N GLY A 127 -9.65 -4.69 -0.66
CA GLY A 127 -9.02 -5.84 -1.33
C GLY A 127 -7.52 -5.95 -1.07
N THR A 128 -6.92 -5.05 -0.30
CA THR A 128 -5.50 -5.07 0.03
C THR A 128 -5.24 -4.38 1.36
N PHE A 129 -4.11 -4.72 2.02
CA PHE A 129 -3.57 -3.96 3.16
C PHE A 129 -2.59 -2.85 2.72
N GLY A 130 -2.42 -2.64 1.42
CA GLY A 130 -1.41 -1.73 0.89
C GLY A 130 -0.16 -2.45 0.44
N ALA A 131 0.97 -1.73 0.44
CA ALA A 131 2.26 -2.30 0.13
C ALA A 131 3.33 -1.85 1.11
N VAL A 132 4.45 -2.56 1.14
CA VAL A 132 5.55 -2.32 2.06
C VAL A 132 6.87 -2.27 1.29
N ILE A 133 7.66 -1.24 1.54
CA ILE A 133 9.04 -1.11 1.06
C ILE A 133 10.00 -1.31 2.24
N GLY A 134 10.91 -2.27 2.12
CA GLY A 134 12.01 -2.42 3.05
C GLY A 134 13.12 -1.44 2.71
N MET A 135 13.52 -0.57 3.63
CA MET A 135 14.65 0.33 3.45
C MET A 135 15.61 0.28 4.64
N ASP A 136 16.89 0.60 4.41
CA ASP A 136 17.90 0.73 5.46
C ASP A 136 17.84 2.15 6.06
N GLY A 137 16.91 2.34 7.00
CA GLY A 137 16.70 3.62 7.67
C GLY A 137 17.89 4.12 8.51
N THR A 138 18.86 3.27 8.82
CA THR A 138 20.07 3.66 9.58
C THR A 138 21.01 4.55 8.77
N ARG A 139 20.86 4.55 7.44
CA ARG A 139 21.66 5.36 6.52
C ARG A 139 21.02 6.69 6.15
N ALA A 140 19.77 6.91 6.55
CA ALA A 140 19.03 8.12 6.25
C ALA A 140 19.17 9.13 7.40
N ASN A 141 19.40 10.38 7.07
CA ASN A 141 19.29 11.47 8.03
C ASN A 141 17.80 11.90 8.22
N ARG A 142 17.52 12.76 9.19
CA ARG A 142 16.13 13.17 9.51
C ARG A 142 15.41 13.83 8.33
N ARG A 143 16.12 14.63 7.53
CA ARG A 143 15.56 15.31 6.37
C ARG A 143 15.23 14.32 5.27
N GLU A 144 16.14 13.41 4.97
CA GLU A 144 15.93 12.36 3.96
C GLU A 144 14.75 11.46 4.35
N MET A 145 14.63 11.08 5.65
CA MET A 145 13.48 10.33 6.15
C MET A 145 12.16 11.07 5.96
N PHE A 146 12.15 12.39 6.21
CA PHE A 146 10.97 13.23 6.00
C PHE A 146 10.59 13.31 4.52
N ASP A 147 11.57 13.57 3.66
CA ASP A 147 11.35 13.67 2.20
C ASP A 147 10.84 12.34 1.62
N ILE A 148 11.42 11.20 2.05
CA ILE A 148 10.93 9.88 1.66
C ILE A 148 9.51 9.66 2.16
N GLY A 149 9.23 9.99 3.44
CA GLY A 149 7.91 9.84 4.03
C GLY A 149 6.82 10.64 3.31
N LEU A 150 7.16 11.86 2.86
CA LEU A 150 6.22 12.76 2.18
C LEU A 150 6.02 12.41 0.70
N ALA A 151 7.05 11.89 0.04
CA ALA A 151 7.03 11.60 -1.41
C ALA A 151 5.93 10.60 -1.82
N GLY A 152 5.68 9.58 -1.00
CA GLY A 152 4.65 8.58 -1.26
C GLY A 152 3.24 9.20 -1.29
N PRO A 153 2.78 9.82 -0.19
CA PRO A 153 1.48 10.47 -0.14
C PRO A 153 1.27 11.50 -1.25
N LEU A 154 2.27 12.34 -1.54
CA LEU A 154 2.18 13.33 -2.61
C LEU A 154 2.05 12.69 -3.98
N ALA A 155 2.85 11.66 -4.29
CA ALA A 155 2.75 10.94 -5.55
C ALA A 155 1.40 10.23 -5.68
N GLY A 156 0.90 9.57 -4.63
CA GLY A 156 -0.42 8.95 -4.60
C GLY A 156 -1.55 9.95 -4.83
N LEU A 157 -1.46 11.14 -4.22
CA LEU A 157 -2.45 12.20 -4.36
C LEU A 157 -2.58 12.72 -5.79
N VAL A 158 -1.45 12.85 -6.52
CA VAL A 158 -1.43 13.26 -7.93
C VAL A 158 -2.29 12.35 -8.81
N VAL A 159 -2.34 11.06 -8.49
CA VAL A 159 -3.16 10.08 -9.22
C VAL A 159 -4.57 9.97 -8.63
N ALA A 160 -4.70 10.07 -7.31
CA ALA A 160 -5.99 9.96 -6.63
C ALA A 160 -6.95 11.11 -7.01
N ILE A 161 -6.46 12.36 -7.10
CA ILE A 161 -7.30 13.52 -7.44
C ILE A 161 -8.04 13.33 -8.77
N PRO A 162 -7.39 13.04 -9.91
CA PRO A 162 -8.09 12.83 -11.17
C PRO A 162 -9.01 11.60 -11.15
N ILE A 163 -8.64 10.52 -10.45
CA ILE A 163 -9.51 9.34 -10.31
C ILE A 163 -10.79 9.69 -9.55
N VAL A 164 -10.67 10.40 -8.43
CA VAL A 164 -11.83 10.85 -7.63
C VAL A 164 -12.69 11.82 -8.44
N TRP A 165 -12.07 12.79 -9.13
CA TRP A 165 -12.78 13.71 -9.98
C TRP A 165 -13.62 12.99 -11.05
N PHE A 166 -13.01 12.03 -11.76
CA PHE A 166 -13.69 11.26 -12.79
C PHE A 166 -14.80 10.38 -12.20
N GLY A 167 -14.54 9.75 -11.05
CA GLY A 167 -15.53 8.95 -10.35
C GLY A 167 -16.75 9.78 -9.95
N LEU A 168 -16.56 10.97 -9.38
CA LEU A 168 -17.65 11.87 -9.00
C LEU A 168 -18.41 12.44 -10.21
N ALA A 169 -17.69 12.75 -11.30
CA ALA A 169 -18.32 13.25 -12.53
C ALA A 169 -19.19 12.21 -13.25
N THR A 170 -18.93 10.92 -13.03
CA THR A 170 -19.69 9.80 -13.62
C THR A 170 -20.67 9.15 -12.65
N LEU A 171 -20.77 9.66 -11.41
CA LEU A 171 -21.65 9.12 -10.39
C LEU A 171 -23.12 9.38 -10.74
N ASP A 172 -23.93 8.32 -10.75
CA ASP A 172 -25.39 8.41 -10.90
C ASP A 172 -26.04 8.57 -9.52
N PHE A 173 -26.50 9.77 -9.20
CA PHE A 173 -27.17 10.08 -7.93
C PHE A 173 -28.60 9.52 -7.83
N GLN A 174 -29.19 9.07 -8.95
CA GLN A 174 -30.51 8.46 -8.96
C GLN A 174 -30.46 6.94 -8.81
N ALA A 175 -29.25 6.36 -8.84
CA ALA A 175 -29.08 4.94 -8.62
C ALA A 175 -29.48 4.57 -7.19
N PRO A 176 -30.22 3.47 -7.00
CA PRO A 176 -30.62 3.02 -5.67
C PRO A 176 -29.38 2.71 -4.81
N ILE A 177 -29.39 3.23 -3.58
CA ILE A 177 -28.29 3.00 -2.62
C ILE A 177 -28.30 1.52 -2.25
N HIS A 178 -27.29 0.78 -2.68
CA HIS A 178 -27.08 -0.61 -2.33
C HIS A 178 -25.90 -0.68 -1.37
N GLY A 179 -26.15 -1.09 -0.13
CA GLY A 179 -25.09 -1.36 0.84
C GLY A 179 -25.54 -1.13 2.28
N PRO A 180 -24.94 -1.82 3.24
CA PRO A 180 -25.28 -1.70 4.68
C PRO A 180 -24.69 -0.46 5.35
N PHE A 181 -23.87 0.33 4.66
CA PHE A 181 -23.20 1.50 5.23
C PHE A 181 -23.65 2.78 4.51
N ALA A 182 -24.18 3.73 5.27
CA ALA A 182 -24.25 5.12 4.85
C ALA A 182 -22.91 5.78 5.20
N ILE A 183 -22.12 6.14 4.20
CA ILE A 183 -20.85 6.86 4.39
C ILE A 183 -21.10 8.30 3.99
N ASP A 184 -20.92 9.22 4.92
CA ASP A 184 -20.93 10.65 4.61
C ASP A 184 -19.71 10.98 3.75
N LEU A 185 -19.95 11.75 2.69
CA LEU A 185 -18.90 12.18 1.80
C LEU A 185 -17.93 13.12 2.54
N PRO A 186 -16.61 12.91 2.45
CA PRO A 186 -15.63 13.85 2.98
C PRO A 186 -15.84 15.26 2.39
N LEU A 187 -15.56 16.30 3.18
CA LEU A 187 -15.73 17.70 2.77
C LEU A 187 -15.10 18.03 1.40
N GLY A 188 -13.92 17.48 1.12
CA GLY A 188 -13.27 17.68 -0.18
C GLY A 188 -14.05 17.10 -1.36
N MET A 189 -14.74 15.97 -1.17
CA MET A 189 -15.62 15.39 -2.19
C MET A 189 -16.90 16.20 -2.34
N GLN A 190 -17.48 16.69 -1.24
CA GLN A 190 -18.65 17.58 -1.29
C GLN A 190 -18.33 18.86 -2.07
N MET A 191 -17.19 19.50 -1.82
CA MET A 191 -16.75 20.69 -2.57
C MET A 191 -16.57 20.41 -4.07
N ILE A 192 -16.09 19.24 -4.45
CA ILE A 192 -15.99 18.84 -5.87
C ILE A 192 -17.37 18.65 -6.47
N LEU A 193 -18.28 18.02 -5.75
CA LEU A 193 -19.66 17.84 -6.21
C LEU A 193 -20.41 19.18 -6.40
N ASP A 194 -20.25 20.11 -5.47
CA ASP A 194 -20.82 21.46 -5.58
C ASP A 194 -20.33 22.19 -6.85
N VAL A 195 -19.10 21.95 -7.26
CA VAL A 195 -18.53 22.50 -8.50
C VAL A 195 -19.05 21.79 -9.75
N LEU A 196 -19.25 20.46 -9.69
CA LEU A 196 -19.70 19.66 -10.82
C LEU A 196 -21.23 19.75 -11.02
N GLN A 197 -22.00 19.92 -9.96
CA GLN A 197 -23.46 20.00 -9.95
C GLN A 197 -23.96 21.13 -9.04
N PRO A 198 -23.87 22.39 -9.47
CA PRO A 198 -24.23 23.55 -8.64
C PRO A 198 -25.72 23.68 -8.31
N GLU A 199 -26.60 22.83 -8.85
CA GLU A 199 -28.06 22.85 -8.66
C GLU A 199 -28.61 21.55 -8.01
N GLY A 200 -27.83 20.87 -7.17
CA GLY A 200 -28.23 19.66 -6.43
C GLY A 200 -28.96 19.92 -5.13
#